data_c10a27ecc7ffbbecb2f7b00af19b969c
#
_entry.id   c10a27ecc7ffbbecb2f7b00af19b969c
#
_cell.length_a   1.000
_cell.length_b   1.000
_cell.length_c   1.000
_cell.angle_alpha   90.00
_cell.angle_beta   90.00
_cell.angle_gamma   90.00
#
_symmetry.space_group_name_H-M   'P 1'
#
loop_
_entity.id
_entity.type
_entity.pdbx_description
1 polymer ?
#
loop_
_entity_poly.entity_id
_entity_poly.type
_entity_poly.pdbx_seq_one_letter_code
_entity_poly.pdbx_strand_id
1 'polypeptide(L)'
;MPLNKDQISAARSAIEGAERLLIVPHANVDPDGLGSALASFLLFSQLGKEITVICPDTKPESLAFLPGFEKLQENIESSQNFVITINLQDGVEVDKLRYTVEDHRVNIIVMPKKGKISSQQISYGDTGHPFDLIVAVDTADLPLMGDFYTENIDMFSEVPILNIDHHVSNSNYGQLQLIDTTAASATEVLYEWFTNVPEWKEKITPDIATLLLTGLITDTRSFQNPNTTPRSLEVAAELLERGARQQEIVQHIYKTKPLSTLKIWGRALNQIQMDKNAGIVWSTVSKEDL
;
A
#
# COMPACT_ATOMS: atom_id res chain seq x y z
N MET A 1 2.38 8.34 -19.55
CA MET A 1 3.68 8.61 -20.21
C MET A 1 4.74 7.90 -19.40
N PRO A 2 5.79 7.33 -20.04
CA PRO A 2 6.87 6.68 -19.28
C PRO A 2 7.43 7.59 -18.20
N LEU A 3 7.92 7.00 -17.11
CA LEU A 3 8.52 7.73 -15.99
C LEU A 3 9.73 8.55 -16.46
N ASN A 4 9.79 9.80 -16.04
CA ASN A 4 10.96 10.62 -16.33
C ASN A 4 12.01 10.52 -15.20
N LYS A 5 13.25 10.88 -15.50
CA LYS A 5 14.37 10.76 -14.56
C LYS A 5 14.20 11.62 -13.31
N ASP A 6 13.54 12.75 -13.40
CA ASP A 6 13.34 13.67 -12.28
C ASP A 6 12.31 13.06 -11.31
N GLN A 7 11.22 12.46 -11.81
CA GLN A 7 10.24 11.73 -11.00
C GLN A 7 10.90 10.55 -10.28
N ILE A 8 11.66 9.72 -10.99
CA ILE A 8 12.40 8.57 -10.43
C ILE A 8 13.35 9.03 -9.33
N SER A 9 14.12 10.11 -9.57
CA SER A 9 15.06 10.65 -8.60
C SER A 9 14.38 11.25 -7.37
N ALA A 10 13.29 12.00 -7.56
CA ALA A 10 12.53 12.59 -6.46
C ALA A 10 11.89 11.51 -5.57
N ALA A 11 11.25 10.51 -6.16
CA ALA A 11 10.66 9.40 -5.44
C ALA A 11 11.73 8.57 -4.69
N ARG A 12 12.88 8.32 -5.34
CA ARG A 12 14.03 7.67 -4.68
C ARG A 12 14.47 8.46 -3.44
N SER A 13 14.70 9.77 -3.60
CA SER A 13 15.14 10.63 -2.50
C SER A 13 14.16 10.66 -1.34
N ALA A 14 12.85 10.62 -1.62
CA ALA A 14 11.83 10.56 -0.59
C ALA A 14 11.88 9.24 0.21
N ILE A 15 12.02 8.09 -0.46
CA ILE A 15 12.20 6.81 0.23
C ILE A 15 13.49 6.79 1.04
N GLU A 16 14.60 7.27 0.47
CA GLU A 16 15.90 7.28 1.16
C GLU A 16 15.89 8.19 2.40
N GLY A 17 15.17 9.32 2.32
CA GLY A 17 15.07 10.31 3.41
C GLY A 17 14.09 9.93 4.53
N ALA A 18 13.08 9.12 4.25
CA ALA A 18 12.11 8.66 5.24
C ALA A 18 12.67 7.48 6.05
N GLU A 19 12.32 7.40 7.33
CA GLU A 19 12.65 6.25 8.20
C GLU A 19 11.44 5.32 8.32
N ARG A 20 10.23 5.89 8.48
CA ARG A 20 8.97 5.17 8.71
C ARG A 20 8.01 5.38 7.55
N LEU A 21 7.68 4.30 6.87
CA LEU A 21 6.83 4.29 5.69
C LEU A 21 5.48 3.66 5.98
N LEU A 22 4.42 4.26 5.47
CA LEU A 22 3.10 3.66 5.38
C LEU A 22 2.81 3.30 3.92
N ILE A 23 2.54 2.03 3.62
CA ILE A 23 2.17 1.59 2.28
C ILE A 23 0.69 1.20 2.26
N VAL A 24 -0.08 1.79 1.34
CA VAL A 24 -1.53 1.61 1.27
C VAL A 24 -1.98 1.48 -0.19
N PRO A 25 -2.65 0.38 -0.58
CA PRO A 25 -3.39 0.25 -1.84
C PRO A 25 -4.82 0.77 -1.69
N HIS A 26 -5.61 0.72 -2.78
CA HIS A 26 -7.06 0.98 -2.74
C HIS A 26 -7.82 -0.08 -1.90
N ALA A 27 -9.03 0.28 -1.41
CA ALA A 27 -9.98 -0.67 -0.82
C ALA A 27 -10.52 -1.65 -1.88
N ASN A 28 -11.06 -2.79 -1.46
CA ASN A 28 -11.36 -3.95 -2.32
C ASN A 28 -10.12 -4.37 -3.12
N VAL A 29 -9.01 -4.49 -2.41
CA VAL A 29 -7.69 -4.68 -3.00
C VAL A 29 -7.66 -5.88 -3.94
N ASP A 30 -7.16 -5.65 -5.13
CA ASP A 30 -6.93 -6.67 -6.14
C ASP A 30 -5.46 -7.18 -6.13
N PRO A 31 -5.12 -8.16 -6.96
CA PRO A 31 -3.76 -8.69 -6.97
C PRO A 31 -2.68 -7.70 -7.46
N ASP A 32 -3.02 -6.64 -8.23
CA ASP A 32 -2.04 -5.62 -8.63
C ASP A 32 -1.76 -4.67 -7.47
N GLY A 33 -2.80 -4.15 -6.81
CA GLY A 33 -2.64 -3.31 -5.62
C GLY A 33 -1.89 -4.03 -4.50
N LEU A 34 -2.25 -5.30 -4.23
CA LEU A 34 -1.59 -6.08 -3.19
C LEU A 34 -0.16 -6.48 -3.56
N GLY A 35 0.06 -6.89 -4.81
CA GLY A 35 1.38 -7.18 -5.35
C GLY A 35 2.31 -5.97 -5.29
N SER A 36 1.79 -4.79 -5.64
CA SER A 36 2.49 -3.50 -5.56
C SER A 36 2.86 -3.14 -4.13
N ALA A 37 1.92 -3.28 -3.18
CA ALA A 37 2.16 -2.97 -1.78
C ALA A 37 3.22 -3.90 -1.17
N LEU A 38 3.09 -5.21 -1.37
CA LEU A 38 4.02 -6.20 -0.81
C LEU A 38 5.39 -6.17 -1.50
N ALA A 39 5.47 -5.91 -2.81
CA ALA A 39 6.75 -5.74 -3.51
C ALA A 39 7.52 -4.52 -2.97
N SER A 40 6.83 -3.40 -2.76
CA SER A 40 7.39 -2.20 -2.14
C SER A 40 7.84 -2.47 -0.71
N PHE A 41 7.02 -3.16 0.10
CA PHE A 41 7.37 -3.57 1.45
C PHE A 41 8.65 -4.40 1.48
N LEU A 42 8.75 -5.45 0.65
CA LEU A 42 9.93 -6.33 0.64
C LEU A 42 11.19 -5.61 0.15
N LEU A 43 11.07 -4.73 -0.84
CA LEU A 43 12.22 -3.98 -1.33
C LEU A 43 12.71 -2.95 -0.31
N PHE A 44 11.80 -2.13 0.23
CA PHE A 44 12.19 -1.04 1.14
C PHE A 44 12.63 -1.57 2.52
N SER A 45 12.13 -2.74 2.95
CA SER A 45 12.66 -3.42 4.14
C SER A 45 14.15 -3.77 3.98
N GLN A 46 14.62 -4.13 2.77
CA GLN A 46 16.04 -4.35 2.51
C GLN A 46 16.88 -3.07 2.52
N LEU A 47 16.23 -1.89 2.52
CA LEU A 47 16.87 -0.59 2.69
C LEU A 47 16.92 -0.16 4.16
N GLY A 48 16.44 -1.01 5.08
CA GLY A 48 16.44 -0.74 6.51
C GLY A 48 15.32 0.20 6.98
N LYS A 49 14.26 0.35 6.19
CA LYS A 49 13.10 1.18 6.55
C LYS A 49 12.15 0.43 7.49
N GLU A 50 11.55 1.15 8.42
CA GLU A 50 10.43 0.68 9.23
C GLU A 50 9.14 0.87 8.41
N ILE A 51 8.41 -0.23 8.15
CA ILE A 51 7.30 -0.18 7.20
C ILE A 51 6.06 -0.82 7.81
N THR A 52 4.98 -0.07 7.75
CA THR A 52 3.63 -0.58 7.95
C THR A 52 2.96 -0.71 6.59
N VAL A 53 2.42 -1.89 6.29
CA VAL A 53 1.65 -2.13 5.06
C VAL A 53 0.21 -2.46 5.43
N ILE A 54 -0.71 -1.64 4.93
CA ILE A 54 -2.14 -1.75 5.23
C ILE A 54 -2.86 -2.42 4.06
N CYS A 55 -3.79 -3.32 4.41
CA CYS A 55 -4.88 -3.73 3.55
C CYS A 55 -6.13 -3.02 4.06
N PRO A 56 -6.69 -2.03 3.34
CA PRO A 56 -7.82 -1.21 3.84
C PRO A 56 -9.10 -1.99 4.14
N ASP A 57 -9.22 -3.20 3.62
CA ASP A 57 -10.32 -4.12 3.84
C ASP A 57 -9.85 -5.41 4.50
N THR A 58 -10.79 -6.34 4.68
CA THR A 58 -10.47 -7.71 5.08
C THR A 58 -9.49 -8.35 4.08
N LYS A 59 -8.42 -8.91 4.59
CA LYS A 59 -7.37 -9.55 3.78
C LYS A 59 -7.95 -10.64 2.88
N PRO A 60 -7.72 -10.60 1.57
CA PRO A 60 -8.26 -11.60 0.64
C PRO A 60 -7.52 -12.94 0.77
N GLU A 61 -8.14 -13.92 1.43
CA GLU A 61 -7.59 -15.26 1.65
C GLU A 61 -7.12 -15.96 0.35
N SER A 62 -7.73 -15.62 -0.79
CA SER A 62 -7.32 -16.15 -2.09
C SER A 62 -5.91 -15.70 -2.51
N LEU A 63 -5.38 -14.65 -1.90
CA LEU A 63 -4.05 -14.09 -2.13
C LEU A 63 -3.03 -14.43 -1.02
N ALA A 64 -3.42 -15.28 -0.05
CA ALA A 64 -2.56 -15.67 1.07
C ALA A 64 -1.27 -16.41 0.64
N PHE A 65 -1.18 -16.84 -0.62
CA PHE A 65 0.03 -17.44 -1.17
C PHE A 65 1.13 -16.41 -1.51
N LEU A 66 0.80 -15.11 -1.53
CA LEU A 66 1.75 -14.06 -1.88
C LEU A 66 2.80 -13.86 -0.77
N PRO A 67 4.09 -13.70 -1.13
CA PRO A 67 5.15 -13.43 -0.18
C PRO A 67 4.88 -12.18 0.66
N GLY A 68 5.00 -12.29 1.98
CA GLY A 68 4.78 -11.16 2.88
C GLY A 68 3.31 -10.89 3.23
N PHE A 69 2.37 -11.71 2.78
CA PHE A 69 0.94 -11.54 3.07
C PHE A 69 0.64 -11.46 4.57
N GLU A 70 1.38 -12.20 5.40
CA GLU A 70 1.26 -12.19 6.85
C GLU A 70 1.67 -10.85 7.51
N LYS A 71 2.35 -9.98 6.78
CA LYS A 71 2.78 -8.64 7.25
C LYS A 71 1.69 -7.59 7.09
N LEU A 72 0.66 -7.89 6.30
CA LEU A 72 -0.45 -6.97 6.13
C LEU A 72 -1.15 -6.70 7.46
N GLN A 73 -1.48 -5.44 7.70
CA GLN A 73 -2.30 -5.00 8.81
C GLN A 73 -3.62 -4.43 8.26
N GLU A 74 -4.70 -4.51 9.02
CA GLU A 74 -5.99 -3.94 8.63
C GLU A 74 -6.13 -2.50 9.12
N ASN A 75 -5.41 -2.16 10.21
CA ASN A 75 -5.42 -0.83 10.82
C ASN A 75 -4.02 -0.46 11.31
N ILE A 76 -3.78 0.83 11.49
CA ILE A 76 -2.58 1.32 12.13
C ILE A 76 -2.70 1.01 13.63
N GLU A 77 -1.71 0.31 14.19
CA GLU A 77 -1.62 0.21 15.65
C GLU A 77 -1.40 1.62 16.20
N SER A 78 -2.43 2.18 16.80
CA SER A 78 -2.37 3.53 17.37
C SER A 78 -1.51 3.55 18.62
N SER A 79 -0.22 3.72 18.46
CA SER A 79 0.64 4.25 19.52
C SER A 79 0.56 5.79 19.48
N GLN A 80 -0.61 6.34 19.69
CA GLN A 80 -0.69 7.80 19.93
C GLN A 80 -0.01 8.07 21.27
N ASN A 81 1.25 8.43 21.18
CA ASN A 81 1.96 8.92 22.36
C ASN A 81 1.45 10.32 22.68
N PHE A 82 0.80 10.46 23.82
CA PHE A 82 0.44 11.77 24.34
C PHE A 82 1.71 12.44 24.89
N VAL A 83 2.09 13.56 24.29
CA VAL A 83 3.29 14.32 24.68
C VAL A 83 2.92 15.52 25.52
N ILE A 84 3.56 15.66 26.65
CA ILE A 84 3.53 16.87 27.46
C ILE A 84 4.88 17.57 27.30
N THR A 85 4.88 18.71 26.63
CA THR A 85 6.08 19.52 26.43
C THR A 85 6.13 20.66 27.46
N ILE A 86 7.27 20.82 28.14
CA ILE A 86 7.51 21.91 29.06
C ILE A 86 8.60 22.82 28.47
N ASN A 87 8.22 24.00 28.02
CA ASN A 87 9.14 24.98 27.48
C ASN A 87 9.86 25.67 28.63
N LEU A 88 11.14 25.30 28.88
CA LEU A 88 11.93 25.87 29.96
C LEU A 88 12.42 27.27 29.57
N GLN A 89 12.25 28.23 30.48
CA GLN A 89 12.84 29.57 30.35
C GLN A 89 14.35 29.55 30.72
N ASP A 90 15.09 30.56 30.28
CA ASP A 90 16.52 30.67 30.56
C ASP A 90 16.80 30.58 32.05
N GLY A 91 17.71 29.69 32.41
CA GLY A 91 18.14 29.46 33.81
C GLY A 91 17.25 28.48 34.59
N VAL A 92 16.25 27.86 33.99
CA VAL A 92 15.52 26.75 34.60
C VAL A 92 16.18 25.42 34.23
N GLU A 93 16.55 24.64 35.22
CA GLU A 93 17.15 23.31 35.07
C GLU A 93 16.25 22.27 35.73
N VAL A 94 16.01 21.15 35.05
CA VAL A 94 15.27 20.00 35.60
C VAL A 94 16.24 19.03 36.26
N ASP A 95 15.98 18.64 37.52
CA ASP A 95 16.75 17.63 38.25
C ASP A 95 16.19 16.23 37.98
N LYS A 96 14.90 16.03 38.23
CA LYS A 96 14.23 14.72 38.12
C LYS A 96 12.84 14.82 37.52
N LEU A 97 12.47 13.76 36.84
CA LEU A 97 11.11 13.46 36.39
C LEU A 97 10.63 12.19 37.10
N ARG A 98 9.44 12.22 37.66
CA ARG A 98 8.75 11.06 38.23
C ARG A 98 7.33 11.03 37.74
N TYR A 99 6.72 9.84 37.66
CA TYR A 99 5.30 9.70 37.44
C TYR A 99 4.70 8.71 38.45
N THR A 100 3.42 8.88 38.77
CA THR A 100 2.61 7.92 39.51
C THR A 100 1.31 7.68 38.75
N VAL A 101 0.81 6.45 38.82
CA VAL A 101 -0.49 6.05 38.23
C VAL A 101 -1.36 5.60 39.39
N GLU A 102 -2.45 6.34 39.64
CA GLU A 102 -3.39 6.06 40.75
C GLU A 102 -4.83 6.30 40.23
N ASP A 103 -5.73 5.37 40.45
CA ASP A 103 -7.16 5.51 40.24
C ASP A 103 -7.57 6.31 38.98
N HIS A 104 -7.12 5.90 37.80
CA HIS A 104 -7.36 6.58 36.50
C HIS A 104 -6.69 7.97 36.34
N ARG A 105 -5.66 8.27 37.15
CA ARG A 105 -4.87 9.50 37.03
C ARG A 105 -3.41 9.17 36.82
N VAL A 106 -2.77 9.90 35.93
CA VAL A 106 -1.32 9.92 35.75
C VAL A 106 -0.82 11.26 36.25
N ASN A 107 -0.01 11.23 37.32
CA ASN A 107 0.64 12.43 37.85
C ASN A 107 2.08 12.46 37.33
N ILE A 108 2.46 13.49 36.60
CA ILE A 108 3.84 13.75 36.17
C ILE A 108 4.42 14.82 37.04
N ILE A 109 5.46 14.47 37.79
CA ILE A 109 6.11 15.37 38.78
C ILE A 109 7.47 15.76 38.22
N VAL A 110 7.59 17.02 37.81
CA VAL A 110 8.86 17.59 37.34
C VAL A 110 9.47 18.38 38.47
N MET A 111 10.68 18.01 38.85
CA MET A 111 11.42 18.64 39.98
C MET A 111 12.51 19.54 39.39
N PRO A 112 12.34 20.89 39.44
CA PRO A 112 13.38 21.79 38.99
C PRO A 112 14.54 21.82 40.01
N LYS A 113 15.76 21.75 39.49
CA LYS A 113 16.99 22.00 40.24
C LYS A 113 17.19 23.49 40.50
N LYS A 114 16.78 24.30 39.53
CA LYS A 114 16.89 25.77 39.58
C LYS A 114 15.72 26.40 38.85
N GLY A 115 15.18 27.50 39.36
CA GLY A 115 14.07 28.22 38.76
C GLY A 115 12.69 27.65 39.15
N LYS A 116 11.65 28.11 38.48
CA LYS A 116 10.27 27.65 38.66
C LYS A 116 9.64 27.31 37.28
N ILE A 117 8.84 26.30 37.27
CA ILE A 117 8.02 25.90 36.09
C ILE A 117 6.59 26.39 36.34
N SER A 118 6.00 27.10 35.39
CA SER A 118 4.61 27.56 35.45
C SER A 118 3.74 26.78 34.49
N SER A 119 2.45 26.74 34.76
CA SER A 119 1.48 26.05 33.87
C SER A 119 1.39 26.65 32.45
N GLN A 120 1.77 27.92 32.28
CA GLN A 120 1.81 28.60 30.99
C GLN A 120 2.92 28.10 30.07
N GLN A 121 3.91 27.36 30.61
CA GLN A 121 5.02 26.77 29.87
C GLN A 121 4.69 25.34 29.38
N ILE A 122 3.52 24.81 29.75
CA ILE A 122 3.12 23.45 29.42
C ILE A 122 2.24 23.49 28.16
N SER A 123 2.66 22.77 27.16
CA SER A 123 1.84 22.40 26.01
C SER A 123 1.67 20.88 25.99
N TYR A 124 0.60 20.43 25.42
CA TYR A 124 0.31 19.00 25.25
C TYR A 124 -0.23 18.77 23.84
N GLY A 125 0.05 17.59 23.34
CA GLY A 125 -0.38 17.17 22.00
C GLY A 125 0.03 15.73 21.76
N ASP A 126 -0.29 15.26 20.61
CA ASP A 126 0.18 13.96 20.14
C ASP A 126 1.56 14.09 19.48
N THR A 127 2.30 12.99 19.36
CA THR A 127 3.61 12.99 18.68
C THR A 127 3.54 13.29 17.19
N GLY A 128 2.37 13.62 16.66
CA GLY A 128 2.10 13.65 15.23
C GLY A 128 1.91 12.23 14.67
N HIS A 129 1.82 12.13 13.37
CA HIS A 129 1.66 10.83 12.72
C HIS A 129 2.96 10.01 12.80
N PRO A 130 2.84 8.68 12.98
CA PRO A 130 4.01 7.82 13.15
C PRO A 130 4.81 7.60 11.85
N PHE A 131 4.41 8.22 10.73
CA PHE A 131 5.01 8.00 9.42
C PHE A 131 5.63 9.27 8.86
N ASP A 132 6.73 9.10 8.12
CA ASP A 132 7.44 10.18 7.45
C ASP A 132 7.03 10.31 5.98
N LEU A 133 6.47 9.22 5.40
CA LEU A 133 5.98 9.18 4.02
C LEU A 133 4.89 8.12 3.87
N ILE A 134 3.82 8.46 3.16
CA ILE A 134 2.80 7.53 2.68
C ILE A 134 3.14 7.14 1.25
N VAL A 135 3.17 5.85 0.96
CA VAL A 135 3.32 5.28 -0.39
C VAL A 135 1.97 4.69 -0.79
N ALA A 136 1.22 5.45 -1.56
CA ALA A 136 -0.05 5.02 -2.13
C ALA A 136 0.22 4.28 -3.44
N VAL A 137 -0.20 3.02 -3.54
CA VAL A 137 0.02 2.17 -4.71
C VAL A 137 -1.29 1.78 -5.35
N ASP A 138 -1.32 1.78 -6.69
CA ASP A 138 -2.48 1.34 -7.47
C ASP A 138 -3.79 2.02 -7.03
N THR A 139 -3.71 3.30 -6.73
CA THR A 139 -4.84 4.06 -6.17
C THR A 139 -4.97 5.37 -6.93
N ALA A 140 -6.03 5.47 -7.73
CA ALA A 140 -6.27 6.63 -8.59
C ALA A 140 -6.75 7.88 -7.84
N ASP A 141 -7.35 7.71 -6.65
CA ASP A 141 -7.78 8.82 -5.80
C ASP A 141 -7.88 8.37 -4.34
N LEU A 142 -7.63 9.27 -3.38
CA LEU A 142 -7.61 8.94 -1.94
C LEU A 142 -8.90 8.29 -1.42
N PRO A 143 -10.13 8.75 -1.81
CA PRO A 143 -11.36 8.09 -1.37
C PRO A 143 -11.49 6.62 -1.75
N LEU A 144 -10.71 6.13 -2.73
CA LEU A 144 -10.69 4.71 -3.10
C LEU A 144 -10.06 3.82 -2.01
N MET A 145 -9.38 4.40 -1.02
CA MET A 145 -8.91 3.68 0.16
C MET A 145 -10.03 3.41 1.19
N GLY A 146 -11.28 3.84 0.92
CA GLY A 146 -12.45 3.55 1.74
C GLY A 146 -12.39 4.14 3.14
N ASP A 147 -12.84 3.36 4.12
CA ASP A 147 -12.92 3.78 5.52
C ASP A 147 -11.54 4.10 6.10
N PHE A 148 -10.49 3.40 5.66
CA PHE A 148 -9.13 3.69 6.10
C PHE A 148 -8.72 5.15 5.82
N TYR A 149 -9.06 5.70 4.65
CA TYR A 149 -8.82 7.11 4.35
C TYR A 149 -9.68 8.03 5.21
N THR A 150 -10.99 7.75 5.32
CA THR A 150 -11.93 8.64 6.04
C THR A 150 -11.65 8.70 7.54
N GLU A 151 -11.13 7.64 8.13
CA GLU A 151 -10.75 7.57 9.55
C GLU A 151 -9.38 8.21 9.83
N ASN A 152 -8.55 8.46 8.79
CA ASN A 152 -7.19 8.98 8.93
C ASN A 152 -6.93 10.24 8.10
N ILE A 153 -7.97 11.06 7.81
CA ILE A 153 -7.86 12.25 6.94
C ILE A 153 -6.74 13.20 7.38
N ASP A 154 -6.58 13.43 8.68
CA ASP A 154 -5.55 14.33 9.21
C ASP A 154 -4.16 13.83 8.83
N MET A 155 -3.90 12.52 8.95
CA MET A 155 -2.63 11.91 8.55
C MET A 155 -2.35 12.11 7.05
N PHE A 156 -3.33 11.87 6.19
CA PHE A 156 -3.18 12.07 4.74
C PHE A 156 -3.00 13.55 4.34
N SER A 157 -3.43 14.48 5.21
CA SER A 157 -3.23 15.92 4.98
C SER A 157 -1.86 16.43 5.43
N GLU A 158 -1.24 15.78 6.41
CA GLU A 158 0.00 16.24 7.05
C GLU A 158 1.25 15.48 6.56
N VAL A 159 1.12 14.19 6.27
CA VAL A 159 2.23 13.34 5.83
C VAL A 159 2.36 13.41 4.31
N PRO A 160 3.57 13.64 3.76
CA PRO A 160 3.80 13.61 2.30
C PRO A 160 3.38 12.27 1.68
N ILE A 161 2.83 12.33 0.46
CA ILE A 161 2.34 11.16 -0.28
C ILE A 161 3.14 10.97 -1.56
N LEU A 162 3.69 9.78 -1.75
CA LEU A 162 4.17 9.27 -3.03
C LEU A 162 3.08 8.38 -3.64
N ASN A 163 2.49 8.82 -4.74
CA ASN A 163 1.49 8.04 -5.49
C ASN A 163 2.14 7.30 -6.65
N ILE A 164 1.93 5.98 -6.72
CA ILE A 164 2.45 5.08 -7.75
C ILE A 164 1.26 4.40 -8.41
N ASP A 165 1.01 4.70 -9.69
CA ASP A 165 -0.22 4.27 -10.34
C ASP A 165 -0.11 4.22 -11.87
N HIS A 166 -1.06 3.52 -12.50
CA HIS A 166 -1.17 3.43 -13.96
C HIS A 166 -2.53 3.89 -14.50
N HIS A 167 -3.48 4.23 -13.63
CA HIS A 167 -4.84 4.60 -14.01
C HIS A 167 -4.90 5.95 -14.73
N VAL A 168 -5.59 6.01 -15.86
CA VAL A 168 -5.86 7.26 -16.62
C VAL A 168 -6.70 8.23 -15.79
N SER A 169 -7.52 7.72 -14.88
CA SER A 169 -8.39 8.52 -13.99
C SER A 169 -7.69 9.08 -12.77
N ASN A 170 -6.36 8.90 -12.62
CA ASN A 170 -5.62 9.37 -11.45
C ASN A 170 -5.77 10.88 -11.27
N SER A 171 -6.16 11.30 -10.07
CA SER A 171 -6.39 12.72 -9.71
C SER A 171 -5.11 13.50 -9.43
N ASN A 172 -3.95 12.85 -9.43
CA ASN A 172 -2.63 13.42 -9.14
C ASN A 172 -2.55 14.05 -7.73
N TYR A 173 -3.08 13.39 -6.73
CA TYR A 173 -3.19 13.88 -5.36
C TYR A 173 -1.88 13.88 -4.56
N GLY A 174 -0.91 13.04 -4.93
CA GLY A 174 0.38 12.96 -4.24
C GLY A 174 1.26 14.17 -4.47
N GLN A 175 2.08 14.53 -3.49
CA GLN A 175 3.14 15.54 -3.68
C GLN A 175 4.26 15.00 -4.57
N LEU A 176 4.45 13.68 -4.57
CA LEU A 176 5.34 12.95 -5.46
C LEU A 176 4.54 11.93 -6.25
N GLN A 177 4.87 11.76 -7.52
CA GLN A 177 4.07 10.93 -8.41
C GLN A 177 4.94 10.10 -9.35
N LEU A 178 4.69 8.80 -9.38
CA LEU A 178 5.17 7.86 -10.37
C LEU A 178 3.96 7.28 -11.10
N ILE A 179 3.41 8.04 -12.04
CA ILE A 179 2.20 7.66 -12.79
C ILE A 179 2.57 7.44 -14.24
N ASP A 180 2.35 6.21 -14.72
CA ASP A 180 2.49 5.85 -16.12
C ASP A 180 1.20 5.22 -16.67
N THR A 181 0.36 6.02 -17.27
CA THR A 181 -0.91 5.58 -17.87
C THR A 181 -0.75 4.70 -19.11
N THR A 182 0.47 4.43 -19.54
CA THR A 182 0.79 3.49 -20.64
C THR A 182 1.26 2.13 -20.13
N ALA A 183 1.52 2.02 -18.84
CA ALA A 183 1.84 0.75 -18.18
C ALA A 183 0.57 -0.13 -18.08
N ALA A 184 0.75 -1.43 -18.14
CA ALA A 184 -0.35 -2.38 -18.05
C ALA A 184 -0.85 -2.57 -16.60
N SER A 185 -0.03 -2.21 -15.59
CA SER A 185 -0.31 -2.40 -14.17
C SER A 185 0.56 -1.47 -13.31
N ALA A 186 0.20 -1.24 -12.06
CA ALA A 186 1.03 -0.51 -11.10
C ALA A 186 2.32 -1.27 -10.77
N THR A 187 2.28 -2.60 -10.78
CA THR A 187 3.47 -3.45 -10.64
C THR A 187 4.46 -3.27 -11.81
N GLU A 188 4.00 -2.98 -13.03
CA GLU A 188 4.89 -2.62 -14.15
C GLU A 188 5.58 -1.27 -13.91
N VAL A 189 4.86 -0.28 -13.37
CA VAL A 189 5.42 1.02 -12.97
C VAL A 189 6.50 0.84 -11.89
N LEU A 190 6.22 0.02 -10.88
CA LEU A 190 7.19 -0.30 -9.83
C LEU A 190 8.43 -1.00 -10.38
N TYR A 191 8.25 -1.98 -11.29
CA TYR A 191 9.37 -2.66 -11.92
C TYR A 191 10.28 -1.70 -12.68
N GLU A 192 9.70 -0.78 -13.46
CA GLU A 192 10.48 0.25 -14.14
C GLU A 192 11.23 1.12 -13.14
N TRP A 193 10.58 1.60 -12.10
CA TRP A 193 11.24 2.41 -11.08
C TRP A 193 12.39 1.66 -10.40
N PHE A 194 12.14 0.43 -9.92
CA PHE A 194 13.14 -0.38 -9.21
C PHE A 194 14.36 -0.69 -10.08
N THR A 195 14.16 -0.95 -11.38
CA THR A 195 15.25 -1.25 -12.31
C THR A 195 16.03 -0.02 -12.77
N ASN A 196 15.42 1.16 -12.71
CA ASN A 196 16.10 2.43 -12.99
C ASN A 196 16.97 2.93 -11.82
N VAL A 197 16.91 2.28 -10.65
CA VAL A 197 17.81 2.53 -9.52
C VAL A 197 18.77 1.34 -9.40
N PRO A 198 20.04 1.46 -9.83
CA PRO A 198 20.95 0.30 -9.94
C PRO A 198 21.08 -0.51 -8.65
N GLU A 199 21.15 0.16 -7.50
CA GLU A 199 21.28 -0.49 -6.19
C GLU A 199 20.01 -1.24 -5.76
N TRP A 200 18.83 -0.86 -6.27
CA TRP A 200 17.55 -1.52 -6.01
C TRP A 200 17.30 -2.67 -6.98
N LYS A 201 17.77 -2.52 -8.23
CA LYS A 201 17.69 -3.57 -9.25
C LYS A 201 18.26 -4.89 -8.75
N GLU A 202 19.39 -4.84 -8.05
CA GLU A 202 20.06 -6.03 -7.49
C GLU A 202 19.33 -6.62 -6.27
N LYS A 203 18.37 -5.87 -5.70
CA LYS A 203 17.56 -6.30 -4.55
C LYS A 203 16.25 -6.97 -4.95
N ILE A 204 15.92 -7.05 -6.24
CA ILE A 204 14.72 -7.73 -6.73
C ILE A 204 14.92 -9.25 -6.58
N THR A 205 14.44 -9.77 -5.46
CA THR A 205 14.45 -11.20 -5.14
C THR A 205 13.38 -11.97 -5.92
N PRO A 206 13.43 -13.31 -5.98
CA PRO A 206 12.35 -14.12 -6.56
C PRO A 206 10.96 -13.84 -5.96
N ASP A 207 10.88 -13.47 -4.68
CA ASP A 207 9.65 -13.10 -4.02
C ASP A 207 9.10 -11.77 -4.55
N ILE A 208 9.95 -10.75 -4.64
CA ILE A 208 9.57 -9.45 -5.23
C ILE A 208 9.17 -9.65 -6.70
N ALA A 209 9.93 -10.42 -7.46
CA ALA A 209 9.61 -10.73 -8.85
C ALA A 209 8.26 -11.46 -8.98
N THR A 210 7.93 -12.37 -8.05
CA THR A 210 6.63 -13.05 -8.01
C THR A 210 5.48 -12.07 -7.78
N LEU A 211 5.64 -11.14 -6.84
CA LEU A 211 4.64 -10.11 -6.53
C LEU A 211 4.40 -9.19 -7.74
N LEU A 212 5.46 -8.70 -8.35
CA LEU A 212 5.37 -7.84 -9.54
C LEU A 212 4.72 -8.58 -10.72
N LEU A 213 5.09 -9.85 -10.93
CA LEU A 213 4.48 -10.67 -11.99
C LEU A 213 3.00 -10.97 -11.71
N THR A 214 2.61 -11.05 -10.44
CA THR A 214 1.19 -11.30 -10.08
C THR A 214 0.30 -10.17 -10.56
N GLY A 215 0.62 -8.91 -10.24
CA GLY A 215 -0.14 -7.76 -10.71
C GLY A 215 -0.17 -7.69 -12.24
N LEU A 216 0.97 -7.82 -12.88
CA LEU A 216 1.05 -7.77 -14.33
C LEU A 216 0.19 -8.84 -15.03
N ILE A 217 0.18 -10.08 -14.52
CA ILE A 217 -0.64 -11.18 -15.05
C ILE A 217 -2.12 -10.90 -14.83
N THR A 218 -2.51 -10.39 -13.67
CA THR A 218 -3.93 -10.19 -13.36
C THR A 218 -4.53 -9.05 -14.13
N ASP A 219 -3.88 -7.91 -14.22
CA ASP A 219 -4.36 -6.72 -14.93
C ASP A 219 -4.43 -6.93 -16.44
N THR A 220 -3.51 -7.71 -16.98
CA THR A 220 -3.54 -8.10 -18.40
C THR A 220 -4.43 -9.32 -18.68
N ARG A 221 -5.06 -9.92 -17.66
CA ARG A 221 -5.77 -11.22 -17.75
C ARG A 221 -4.93 -12.27 -18.48
N SER A 222 -3.71 -12.48 -18.00
CA SER A 222 -2.71 -13.34 -18.64
C SER A 222 -2.41 -12.92 -20.09
N PHE A 223 -2.16 -11.62 -20.28
CA PHE A 223 -1.80 -11.01 -21.57
C PHE A 223 -2.88 -11.12 -22.65
N GLN A 224 -4.16 -11.14 -22.25
CA GLN A 224 -5.31 -11.22 -23.16
C GLN A 224 -6.03 -9.86 -23.30
N ASN A 225 -5.83 -8.94 -22.37
CA ASN A 225 -6.46 -7.62 -22.41
C ASN A 225 -5.77 -6.67 -23.40
N PRO A 226 -6.49 -5.65 -23.93
CA PRO A 226 -5.92 -4.66 -24.86
C PRO A 226 -4.81 -3.78 -24.27
N ASN A 227 -4.68 -3.69 -22.93
CA ASN A 227 -3.59 -3.01 -22.26
C ASN A 227 -2.27 -3.80 -22.27
N THR A 228 -2.26 -5.02 -22.80
CA THR A 228 -1.04 -5.80 -23.02
C THR A 228 -0.17 -5.12 -24.08
N THR A 229 1.06 -4.77 -23.70
CA THR A 229 2.04 -4.10 -24.56
C THR A 229 3.26 -5.01 -24.80
N PRO A 230 4.11 -4.75 -25.81
CA PRO A 230 5.41 -5.42 -25.92
C PRO A 230 6.23 -5.28 -24.63
N ARG A 231 6.21 -4.09 -23.99
CA ARG A 231 6.89 -3.81 -22.72
C ARG A 231 6.41 -4.73 -21.60
N SER A 232 5.09 -4.93 -21.45
CA SER A 232 4.56 -5.82 -20.41
C SER A 232 5.02 -7.27 -20.60
N LEU A 233 5.19 -7.74 -21.84
CA LEU A 233 5.75 -9.07 -22.13
C LEU A 233 7.27 -9.14 -21.83
N GLU A 234 8.02 -8.10 -22.15
CA GLU A 234 9.44 -7.99 -21.82
C GLU A 234 9.64 -8.01 -20.28
N VAL A 235 8.88 -7.20 -19.56
CA VAL A 235 8.88 -7.17 -18.08
C VAL A 235 8.55 -8.55 -17.51
N ALA A 236 7.55 -9.23 -18.04
CA ALA A 236 7.21 -10.59 -17.59
C ALA A 236 8.38 -11.58 -17.81
N ALA A 237 9.04 -11.50 -18.96
CA ALA A 237 10.21 -12.35 -19.25
C ALA A 237 11.35 -12.08 -18.26
N GLU A 238 11.69 -10.82 -18.00
CA GLU A 238 12.73 -10.45 -17.04
C GLU A 238 12.38 -10.86 -15.59
N LEU A 239 11.11 -10.77 -15.19
CA LEU A 239 10.66 -11.24 -13.89
C LEU A 239 10.77 -12.77 -13.76
N LEU A 240 10.49 -13.53 -14.83
CA LEU A 240 10.70 -14.97 -14.86
C LEU A 240 12.18 -15.33 -14.76
N GLU A 241 13.06 -14.62 -15.45
CA GLU A 241 14.51 -14.79 -15.34
C GLU A 241 15.03 -14.55 -13.90
N ARG A 242 14.35 -13.65 -13.17
CA ARG A 242 14.61 -13.38 -11.73
C ARG A 242 13.99 -14.43 -10.79
N GLY A 243 13.34 -15.46 -11.33
CA GLY A 243 12.78 -16.57 -10.57
C GLY A 243 11.35 -16.36 -10.08
N ALA A 244 10.56 -15.49 -10.71
CA ALA A 244 9.14 -15.35 -10.40
C ALA A 244 8.40 -16.68 -10.61
N ARG A 245 7.53 -17.02 -9.65
CA ARG A 245 6.81 -18.31 -9.59
C ARG A 245 5.49 -18.28 -10.37
N GLN A 246 5.56 -18.10 -11.68
CA GLN A 246 4.39 -18.00 -12.57
C GLN A 246 3.40 -19.15 -12.39
N GLN A 247 3.88 -20.37 -12.25
CA GLN A 247 2.99 -21.55 -12.10
C GLN A 247 2.16 -21.48 -10.82
N GLU A 248 2.75 -20.98 -9.72
CA GLU A 248 2.05 -20.75 -8.45
C GLU A 248 0.97 -19.68 -8.61
N ILE A 249 1.30 -18.55 -9.24
CA ILE A 249 0.34 -17.48 -9.56
C ILE A 249 -0.85 -18.05 -10.35
N VAL A 250 -0.58 -18.74 -11.45
CA VAL A 250 -1.63 -19.32 -12.31
C VAL A 250 -2.48 -20.35 -11.55
N GLN A 251 -1.85 -21.16 -10.69
CA GLN A 251 -2.56 -22.14 -9.88
C GLN A 251 -3.56 -21.46 -8.94
N HIS A 252 -3.14 -20.44 -8.21
CA HIS A 252 -3.98 -19.78 -7.21
C HIS A 252 -5.02 -18.84 -7.84
N ILE A 253 -4.65 -18.03 -8.80
CA ILE A 253 -5.52 -17.02 -9.40
C ILE A 253 -6.55 -17.63 -10.36
N TYR A 254 -6.14 -18.57 -11.22
CA TYR A 254 -7.00 -19.05 -12.32
C TYR A 254 -7.51 -20.47 -12.14
N LYS A 255 -6.71 -21.38 -11.59
CA LYS A 255 -7.05 -22.79 -11.53
C LYS A 255 -7.75 -23.22 -10.25
N THR A 256 -7.54 -22.51 -9.15
CA THR A 256 -8.17 -22.83 -7.88
C THR A 256 -9.40 -21.95 -7.68
N LYS A 257 -10.58 -22.56 -7.64
CA LYS A 257 -11.84 -21.86 -7.38
C LYS A 257 -12.59 -22.56 -6.25
N PRO A 258 -13.15 -21.80 -5.30
CA PRO A 258 -14.03 -22.35 -4.27
C PRO A 258 -15.22 -23.10 -4.88
N LEU A 259 -15.68 -24.13 -4.21
CA LEU A 259 -16.85 -24.90 -4.69
C LEU A 259 -18.11 -24.02 -4.80
N SER A 260 -18.27 -23.02 -3.93
CA SER A 260 -19.32 -22.01 -4.02
C SER A 260 -19.31 -21.28 -5.36
N THR A 261 -18.14 -20.77 -5.78
CA THR A 261 -17.97 -20.12 -7.09
C THR A 261 -18.35 -21.04 -8.25
N LEU A 262 -17.90 -22.30 -8.21
CA LEU A 262 -18.26 -23.29 -9.25
C LEU A 262 -19.75 -23.57 -9.28
N LYS A 263 -20.43 -23.62 -8.12
CA LYS A 263 -21.88 -23.76 -8.06
C LYS A 263 -22.62 -22.57 -8.65
N ILE A 264 -22.18 -21.34 -8.34
CA ILE A 264 -22.76 -20.11 -8.92
C ILE A 264 -22.57 -20.11 -10.44
N TRP A 265 -21.38 -20.44 -10.94
CA TRP A 265 -21.13 -20.59 -12.37
C TRP A 265 -22.04 -21.62 -13.01
N GLY A 266 -22.21 -22.80 -12.38
CA GLY A 266 -23.11 -23.83 -12.88
C GLY A 266 -24.56 -23.34 -13.01
N ARG A 267 -25.05 -22.57 -12.04
CA ARG A 267 -26.39 -21.96 -12.10
C ARG A 267 -26.49 -20.91 -13.21
N ALA A 268 -25.53 -19.99 -13.25
CA ALA A 268 -25.48 -18.96 -14.28
C ALA A 268 -25.44 -19.55 -15.69
N LEU A 269 -24.57 -20.53 -15.93
CA LEU A 269 -24.46 -21.22 -17.22
C LEU A 269 -25.74 -21.96 -17.60
N ASN A 270 -26.44 -22.57 -16.65
CA ASN A 270 -27.70 -23.28 -16.90
C ASN A 270 -28.87 -22.35 -17.28
N GLN A 271 -28.76 -21.06 -16.94
CA GLN A 271 -29.78 -20.04 -17.19
C GLN A 271 -29.42 -19.11 -18.36
N ILE A 272 -28.40 -19.43 -19.15
CA ILE A 272 -27.97 -18.61 -20.28
C ILE A 272 -29.13 -18.50 -21.33
N GLN A 273 -29.41 -17.29 -21.72
CA GLN A 273 -30.34 -16.93 -22.74
C GLN A 273 -29.62 -16.11 -23.83
N MET A 274 -30.13 -16.23 -25.08
CA MET A 274 -29.60 -15.51 -26.21
C MET A 274 -30.70 -14.78 -26.94
N ASP A 275 -30.58 -13.48 -27.12
CA ASP A 275 -31.34 -12.70 -28.06
C ASP A 275 -30.52 -12.60 -29.38
N LYS A 276 -30.93 -13.37 -30.38
CA LYS A 276 -30.25 -13.40 -31.70
C LYS A 276 -30.40 -12.10 -32.48
N ASN A 277 -31.48 -11.32 -32.24
CA ASN A 277 -31.73 -10.09 -32.98
C ASN A 277 -30.86 -8.95 -32.42
N ALA A 278 -30.67 -8.90 -31.09
CA ALA A 278 -29.83 -7.93 -30.45
C ALA A 278 -28.34 -8.37 -30.39
N GLY A 279 -28.04 -9.65 -30.69
CA GLY A 279 -26.68 -10.19 -30.56
C GLY A 279 -26.20 -10.26 -29.10
N ILE A 280 -27.12 -10.39 -28.12
CA ILE A 280 -26.82 -10.37 -26.70
C ILE A 280 -27.00 -11.75 -26.09
N VAL A 281 -26.03 -12.17 -25.29
CA VAL A 281 -26.12 -13.34 -24.39
C VAL A 281 -26.13 -12.86 -22.97
N TRP A 282 -27.07 -13.35 -22.17
CA TRP A 282 -27.21 -12.95 -20.79
C TRP A 282 -27.67 -14.10 -19.88
N SER A 283 -27.43 -13.95 -18.60
CA SER A 283 -27.90 -14.86 -17.56
C SER A 283 -28.22 -14.06 -16.32
N THR A 284 -28.95 -14.66 -15.37
CA THR A 284 -29.29 -14.07 -14.08
C THR A 284 -28.83 -15.00 -12.96
N VAL A 285 -28.35 -14.38 -11.87
CA VAL A 285 -28.07 -15.04 -10.59
C VAL A 285 -28.90 -14.32 -9.54
N SER A 286 -29.72 -15.05 -8.81
CA SER A 286 -30.54 -14.46 -7.73
C SER A 286 -29.68 -14.15 -6.52
N LYS A 287 -30.17 -13.26 -5.63
CA LYS A 287 -29.49 -12.95 -4.37
C LYS A 287 -29.43 -14.19 -3.44
N GLU A 288 -30.37 -15.12 -3.61
CA GLU A 288 -30.43 -16.39 -2.84
C GLU A 288 -29.39 -17.41 -3.35
N ASP A 289 -28.84 -17.18 -4.55
CA ASP A 289 -27.81 -18.03 -5.15
C ASP A 289 -26.38 -17.61 -4.76
N LEU A 290 -26.22 -16.40 -4.18
CA LEU A 290 -24.97 -15.86 -3.67
C LEU A 290 -24.74 -16.27 -2.22
#